data_21c448256cb1b00cfd0d833f4548f344
#
_entry.id   21c448256cb1b00cfd0d833f4548f344
#
_cell.length_a   1.000
_cell.length_b   1.000
_cell.length_c   1.000
_cell.angle_alpha   90.00
_cell.angle_beta   90.00
_cell.angle_gamma   90.00
#
_symmetry.space_group_name_H-M   'P 1'
#
loop_
_entity.id
_entity.type
_entity.pdbx_description
1 polymer ?
#
loop_
_entity_poly.entity_id
_entity_poly.type
_entity_poly.pdbx_seq_one_letter_code
_entity_poly.pdbx_strand_id
1 'polypeptide(L)'
;RWFNVWHYTSDDFSQGEWDKPVASDQVPGGIRVGANSCNGEILLVPATNVRSGAPTYVLLQSLPTGNDRTGVSIYYKEIPTNTPLTSMTMAQHWTPGLQIVFYESAYSTMTLQADGRIGFFLEQAPTYYSLFYQPLTLESITDGKYRVRR
;
A
#
# COMPACT_ATOMS: atom_id res chain seq x y z
N ARG A 1 12.38 -2.21 11.48
CA ARG A 1 11.75 -0.99 10.98
C ARG A 1 10.26 -1.06 11.21
N TRP A 2 9.57 0.09 11.22
CA TRP A 2 8.16 0.22 11.56
C TRP A 2 7.42 0.87 10.38
N PHE A 3 6.16 0.56 10.20
CA PHE A 3 5.30 1.29 9.26
C PHE A 3 4.69 2.48 10.01
N ASN A 4 5.42 3.59 10.05
CA ASN A 4 4.95 4.86 10.60
C ASN A 4 4.44 5.74 9.47
N VAL A 5 3.26 6.30 9.66
CA VAL A 5 2.61 7.18 8.69
C VAL A 5 2.72 8.62 9.14
N TRP A 6 3.17 9.47 8.25
CA TRP A 6 3.17 10.92 8.37
C TRP A 6 2.31 11.50 7.26
N HIS A 7 1.56 12.52 7.55
CA HIS A 7 0.77 13.26 6.55
C HIS A 7 1.15 14.74 6.62
N TYR A 8 1.33 15.35 5.47
CA TYR A 8 1.52 16.80 5.37
C TYR A 8 0.18 17.45 5.09
N THR A 9 -0.18 18.51 5.83
CA THR A 9 -1.54 19.05 5.89
C THR A 9 -1.94 19.90 4.69
N SER A 10 -1.04 20.14 3.74
CA SER A 10 -1.27 20.95 2.54
C SER A 10 -0.63 20.30 1.32
N ASP A 11 -1.15 20.57 0.14
CA ASP A 11 -0.52 20.29 -1.16
C ASP A 11 0.57 21.32 -1.52
N ASP A 12 0.64 22.44 -0.80
CA ASP A 12 1.71 23.44 -0.87
C ASP A 12 2.64 23.31 0.34
N PHE A 13 3.86 22.83 0.12
CA PHE A 13 4.87 22.64 1.15
C PHE A 13 5.30 23.93 1.87
N SER A 14 4.94 25.10 1.37
CA SER A 14 5.16 26.38 2.05
C SER A 14 4.07 26.76 3.04
N GLN A 15 2.93 26.06 3.05
CA GLN A 15 1.71 26.44 3.77
C GLN A 15 1.25 25.44 4.82
N GLY A 16 1.85 24.27 4.88
CA GLY A 16 1.41 23.17 5.75
C GLY A 16 2.41 22.82 6.84
N GLU A 17 2.06 21.78 7.57
CA GLU A 17 2.91 21.16 8.58
C GLU A 17 2.73 19.64 8.56
N TRP A 18 3.66 18.91 9.17
CA TRP A 18 3.52 17.47 9.36
C TRP A 18 2.58 17.16 10.52
N ASP A 19 1.61 16.28 10.29
CA ASP A 19 0.82 15.64 11.35
C ASP A 19 1.74 14.93 12.35
N LYS A 20 1.21 14.60 13.53
CA LYS A 20 1.89 13.63 14.39
C LYS A 20 1.95 12.26 13.71
N PRO A 21 3.13 11.60 13.74
CA PRO A 21 3.24 10.27 13.15
C PRO A 21 2.36 9.26 13.89
N VAL A 22 1.81 8.31 13.14
CA VAL A 22 1.05 7.20 13.69
C VAL A 22 1.72 5.89 13.28
N ALA A 23 2.10 5.08 14.26
CA ALA A 23 2.59 3.73 14.03
C ALA A 23 1.42 2.83 13.68
N SER A 24 1.43 2.26 12.48
CA SER A 24 0.29 1.48 11.98
C SER A 24 0.01 0.23 12.83
N ASP A 25 1.04 -0.42 13.36
CA ASP A 25 0.92 -1.59 14.24
C ASP A 25 0.31 -1.29 15.61
N GLN A 26 0.19 0.00 15.98
CA GLN A 26 -0.38 0.46 17.25
C GLN A 26 -1.85 0.90 17.15
N VAL A 27 -2.45 0.82 15.98
CA VAL A 27 -3.84 1.25 15.74
C VAL A 27 -4.70 0.11 15.23
N PRO A 28 -6.05 0.19 15.43
CA PRO A 28 -6.97 -0.88 15.01
C PRO A 28 -6.83 -1.19 13.51
N GLY A 29 -6.63 -2.48 13.19
CA GLY A 29 -6.50 -2.95 11.82
C GLY A 29 -5.27 -2.38 11.07
N GLY A 30 -4.28 -1.92 11.78
CA GLY A 30 -3.03 -1.45 11.18
C GLY A 30 -2.13 -2.59 10.71
N ILE A 31 -1.14 -2.26 9.89
CA ILE A 31 -0.21 -3.24 9.34
C ILE A 31 0.88 -3.53 10.35
N ARG A 32 1.06 -4.81 10.66
CA ARG A 32 2.20 -5.30 11.44
C ARG A 32 3.29 -5.80 10.49
N VAL A 33 4.50 -5.40 10.75
CA VAL A 33 5.69 -5.85 10.01
C VAL A 33 6.57 -6.71 10.90
N GLY A 34 7.25 -7.68 10.30
CA GLY A 34 8.20 -8.52 11.00
C GLY A 34 9.48 -7.78 11.39
N ALA A 35 10.30 -8.40 12.23
CA ALA A 35 11.62 -7.87 12.57
C ALA A 35 12.49 -7.71 11.32
N ASN A 36 13.35 -6.69 11.31
CA ASN A 36 14.26 -6.38 10.20
C ASN A 36 13.61 -6.14 8.85
N SER A 37 12.33 -5.76 8.80
CA SER A 37 11.63 -5.39 7.58
C SER A 37 12.27 -4.18 6.89
N CYS A 38 11.90 -3.92 5.66
CA CYS A 38 12.40 -2.79 4.85
C CYS A 38 11.26 -1.98 4.25
N ASN A 39 11.61 -0.97 3.46
CA ASN A 39 10.65 -0.07 2.86
C ASN A 39 9.86 -0.75 1.75
N GLY A 40 8.60 -0.35 1.62
CA GLY A 40 7.75 -0.56 0.46
C GLY A 40 7.27 0.78 -0.09
N GLU A 41 6.18 0.72 -0.80
CA GLU A 41 5.58 1.88 -1.47
C GLU A 41 4.14 2.08 -1.02
N ILE A 42 3.70 3.33 -0.99
CA ILE A 42 2.29 3.69 -0.82
C ILE A 42 1.77 4.29 -2.13
N LEU A 43 0.60 3.86 -2.58
CA LEU A 43 -0.01 4.32 -3.83
C LEU A 43 -1.50 4.57 -3.64
N LEU A 44 -1.97 5.79 -3.97
CA LEU A 44 -3.39 6.12 -3.99
C LEU A 44 -3.94 5.93 -5.41
N VAL A 45 -4.94 5.07 -5.55
CA VAL A 45 -5.53 4.69 -6.84
C VAL A 45 -6.96 5.19 -6.93
N PRO A 46 -7.33 6.01 -7.95
CA PRO A 46 -8.74 6.31 -8.24
C PRO A 46 -9.49 5.03 -8.58
N ALA A 47 -10.58 4.76 -7.89
CA ALA A 47 -11.27 3.49 -7.99
C ALA A 47 -12.80 3.62 -8.05
N THR A 48 -13.45 2.55 -8.44
CA THR A 48 -14.88 2.33 -8.29
C THR A 48 -15.09 1.11 -7.41
N ASN A 49 -15.91 1.22 -6.38
CA ASN A 49 -16.38 0.08 -5.61
C ASN A 49 -17.30 -0.76 -6.50
N VAL A 50 -16.93 -2.02 -6.74
CA VAL A 50 -17.65 -2.89 -7.70
C VAL A 50 -19.07 -3.19 -7.25
N ARG A 51 -19.30 -3.35 -5.94
CA ARG A 51 -20.60 -3.68 -5.38
C ARG A 51 -21.60 -2.51 -5.47
N SER A 52 -21.15 -1.32 -5.11
CA SER A 52 -22.03 -0.13 -5.06
C SER A 52 -22.04 0.69 -6.34
N GLY A 53 -21.02 0.53 -7.21
CA GLY A 53 -20.77 1.39 -8.34
C GLY A 53 -20.25 2.79 -7.97
N ALA A 54 -20.07 3.08 -6.68
CA ALA A 54 -19.65 4.40 -6.21
C ALA A 54 -18.18 4.69 -6.51
N PRO A 55 -17.86 5.95 -6.87
CA PRO A 55 -16.48 6.40 -7.00
C PRO A 55 -15.82 6.48 -5.61
N THR A 56 -14.57 6.04 -5.53
CA THR A 56 -13.78 6.05 -4.31
C THR A 56 -12.29 6.15 -4.66
N TYR A 57 -11.44 6.08 -3.64
CA TYR A 57 -10.01 5.80 -3.78
C TYR A 57 -9.66 4.53 -3.04
N VAL A 58 -8.64 3.83 -3.53
CA VAL A 58 -8.02 2.72 -2.81
C VAL A 58 -6.57 3.08 -2.55
N LEU A 59 -6.19 3.07 -1.28
CA LEU A 59 -4.81 3.22 -0.86
C LEU A 59 -4.19 1.83 -0.80
N LEU A 60 -3.05 1.66 -1.46
CA LEU A 60 -2.25 0.44 -1.47
C LEU A 60 -0.98 0.65 -0.66
N GLN A 61 -0.50 -0.37 0.04
CA GLN A 61 0.80 -0.39 0.69
C GLN A 61 1.47 -1.73 0.42
N SER A 62 2.65 -1.70 -0.19
CA SER A 62 3.51 -2.87 -0.35
C SER A 62 4.62 -2.88 0.68
N LEU A 63 4.91 -4.01 1.28
CA LEU A 63 6.04 -4.20 2.21
C LEU A 63 6.26 -5.69 2.51
N PRO A 64 7.48 -6.08 2.97
CA PRO A 64 7.68 -7.38 3.58
C PRO A 64 6.97 -7.45 4.93
N THR A 65 6.17 -8.46 5.16
CA THR A 65 5.40 -8.63 6.41
C THR A 65 5.99 -9.67 7.35
N GLY A 66 6.81 -10.58 6.82
CA GLY A 66 7.54 -11.57 7.62
C GLY A 66 8.84 -11.02 8.21
N ASN A 67 9.44 -11.81 9.11
CA ASN A 67 10.74 -11.50 9.69
C ASN A 67 11.85 -11.56 8.62
N ASP A 68 12.91 -10.78 8.84
CA ASP A 68 14.12 -10.79 8.02
C ASP A 68 13.86 -10.62 6.52
N ARG A 69 12.94 -9.70 6.19
CA ARG A 69 12.59 -9.34 4.82
C ARG A 69 12.02 -10.52 4.03
N THR A 70 10.96 -11.11 4.55
CA THR A 70 10.21 -12.16 3.86
C THR A 70 8.77 -11.74 3.61
N GLY A 71 8.14 -12.35 2.63
CA GLY A 71 6.69 -12.23 2.43
C GLY A 71 6.24 -10.87 1.95
N VAL A 72 6.82 -10.32 0.86
CA VAL A 72 6.31 -9.08 0.27
C VAL A 72 4.84 -9.24 -0.09
N SER A 73 4.03 -8.37 0.50
CA SER A 73 2.57 -8.36 0.38
C SER A 73 2.07 -6.96 0.07
N ILE A 74 0.90 -6.87 -0.54
CA ILE A 74 0.18 -5.62 -0.76
C ILE A 74 -1.06 -5.61 0.13
N TYR A 75 -1.16 -4.61 0.98
CA TYR A 75 -2.35 -4.28 1.75
C TYR A 75 -3.13 -3.19 1.03
N TYR A 76 -4.43 -3.15 1.26
CA TYR A 76 -5.28 -2.09 0.70
C TYR A 76 -6.29 -1.58 1.71
N LYS A 77 -6.79 -0.38 1.46
CA LYS A 77 -7.94 0.17 2.16
C LYS A 77 -8.70 1.15 1.27
N GLU A 78 -10.01 1.19 1.45
CA GLU A 78 -10.85 2.21 0.81
C GLU A 78 -10.68 3.56 1.50
N ILE A 79 -10.57 4.61 0.71
CA ILE A 79 -10.61 6.01 1.13
C ILE A 79 -11.77 6.67 0.39
N PRO A 80 -12.94 6.83 1.03
CA PRO A 80 -14.06 7.56 0.43
C PRO A 80 -13.66 8.97 -0.01
N THR A 81 -14.22 9.44 -1.12
CA THR A 81 -13.81 10.69 -1.78
C THR A 81 -13.90 11.95 -0.90
N ASN A 82 -14.72 11.90 0.14
CA ASN A 82 -14.92 12.99 1.10
C ASN A 82 -14.20 12.77 2.45
N THR A 83 -13.37 11.73 2.55
CA THR A 83 -12.62 11.45 3.78
C THR A 83 -11.35 12.28 3.81
N PRO A 84 -11.12 13.11 4.83
CA PRO A 84 -9.85 13.79 5.01
C PRO A 84 -8.71 12.78 5.21
N LEU A 85 -7.61 12.98 4.50
CA LEU A 85 -6.38 12.23 4.75
C LEU A 85 -5.68 12.81 5.98
N THR A 86 -5.32 11.94 6.90
CA THR A 86 -4.53 12.25 8.09
C THR A 86 -3.59 11.08 8.35
N SER A 87 -2.55 11.26 9.15
CA SER A 87 -1.70 10.15 9.58
C SER A 87 -2.50 9.01 10.20
N MET A 88 -3.55 9.31 10.98
CA MET A 88 -4.43 8.30 11.58
C MET A 88 -5.28 7.57 10.53
N THR A 89 -5.96 8.31 9.63
CA THR A 89 -6.79 7.69 8.60
C THR A 89 -5.97 6.83 7.65
N MET A 90 -4.71 7.17 7.42
CA MET A 90 -3.80 6.38 6.58
C MET A 90 -3.21 5.17 7.31
N ALA A 91 -3.01 5.24 8.64
CA ALA A 91 -2.36 4.17 9.41
C ALA A 91 -3.27 2.99 9.77
N GLN A 92 -4.59 3.22 9.92
CA GLN A 92 -5.55 2.24 10.46
C GLN A 92 -6.40 1.53 9.40
N HIS A 93 -7.06 0.42 9.79
CA HIS A 93 -8.08 -0.29 8.99
C HIS A 93 -7.60 -0.79 7.62
N TRP A 94 -6.42 -1.33 7.56
CA TRP A 94 -5.89 -2.01 6.38
C TRP A 94 -6.47 -3.42 6.24
N THR A 95 -6.71 -3.81 5.02
CA THR A 95 -7.12 -5.17 4.66
C THR A 95 -5.94 -5.86 3.98
N PRO A 96 -5.56 -7.08 4.39
CA PRO A 96 -4.63 -7.89 3.62
C PRO A 96 -5.17 -8.10 2.20
N GLY A 97 -4.36 -7.79 1.21
CA GLY A 97 -4.68 -8.01 -0.19
C GLY A 97 -3.92 -9.21 -0.74
N LEU A 98 -2.96 -8.96 -1.62
CA LEU A 98 -2.22 -9.99 -2.33
C LEU A 98 -0.84 -10.19 -1.70
N GLN A 99 -0.53 -11.41 -1.27
CA GLN A 99 0.85 -11.81 -0.98
C GLN A 99 1.55 -12.22 -2.28
N ILE A 100 2.61 -11.51 -2.62
CA ILE A 100 3.34 -11.70 -3.88
C ILE A 100 4.41 -12.77 -3.74
N VAL A 101 5.14 -12.77 -2.62
CA VAL A 101 6.25 -13.67 -2.36
C VAL A 101 6.09 -14.27 -0.98
N PHE A 102 6.43 -15.55 -0.80
CA PHE A 102 6.34 -16.28 0.47
C PHE A 102 7.70 -16.49 1.16
N TYR A 103 8.78 -16.12 0.50
CA TYR A 103 10.16 -16.31 0.94
C TYR A 103 10.90 -14.96 0.98
N GLU A 104 12.23 -14.99 1.00
CA GLU A 104 13.07 -13.79 1.06
C GLU A 104 12.74 -12.81 -0.07
N SER A 105 12.40 -11.60 0.31
CA SER A 105 12.01 -10.51 -0.57
C SER A 105 12.13 -9.19 0.19
N ALA A 106 12.55 -8.14 -0.49
CA ALA A 106 12.92 -6.91 0.17
C ALA A 106 12.12 -5.71 -0.34
N TYR A 107 12.79 -4.76 -0.97
CA TYR A 107 12.19 -3.52 -1.42
C TYR A 107 11.16 -3.76 -2.52
N SER A 108 10.14 -2.93 -2.52
CA SER A 108 9.10 -2.94 -3.56
C SER A 108 8.62 -1.53 -3.86
N THR A 109 8.16 -1.32 -5.08
CA THR A 109 7.57 -0.06 -5.54
C THR A 109 6.41 -0.32 -6.49
N MET A 110 5.48 0.62 -6.57
CA MET A 110 4.27 0.51 -7.39
C MET A 110 4.01 1.79 -8.18
N THR A 111 3.40 1.64 -9.35
CA THR A 111 2.90 2.78 -10.11
C THR A 111 1.61 2.42 -10.85
N LEU A 112 0.67 3.36 -10.90
CA LEU A 112 -0.51 3.24 -11.75
C LEU A 112 -0.13 3.57 -13.19
N GLN A 113 -0.31 2.61 -14.09
CA GLN A 113 0.01 2.74 -15.51
C GLN A 113 -1.17 3.33 -16.29
N ALA A 114 -0.90 3.90 -17.47
CA ALA A 114 -1.92 4.50 -18.33
C ALA A 114 -3.02 3.53 -18.77
N ASP A 115 -2.71 2.24 -18.85
CA ASP A 115 -3.68 1.18 -19.19
C ASP A 115 -4.52 0.71 -17.98
N GLY A 116 -4.33 1.32 -16.80
CA GLY A 116 -5.05 0.99 -15.56
C GLY A 116 -4.46 -0.18 -14.80
N ARG A 117 -3.37 -0.78 -15.23
CA ARG A 117 -2.63 -1.77 -14.45
C ARG A 117 -1.77 -1.08 -13.40
N ILE A 118 -1.41 -1.84 -12.38
CA ILE A 118 -0.44 -1.44 -11.37
C ILE A 118 0.86 -2.16 -11.70
N GLY A 119 1.84 -1.39 -12.16
CA GLY A 119 3.20 -1.90 -12.35
C GLY A 119 3.83 -2.09 -10.99
N PHE A 120 4.17 -3.32 -10.65
CA PHE A 120 4.78 -3.68 -9.38
C PHE A 120 6.21 -4.19 -9.61
N PHE A 121 7.16 -3.57 -8.94
CA PHE A 121 8.56 -4.00 -8.92
C PHE A 121 8.93 -4.45 -7.51
N LEU A 122 9.68 -5.54 -7.41
CA LEU A 122 10.15 -6.06 -6.13
C LEU A 122 11.51 -6.73 -6.26
N GLU A 123 12.23 -6.74 -5.18
CA GLU A 123 13.43 -7.55 -5.00
C GLU A 123 13.08 -8.86 -4.34
N GLN A 124 13.53 -9.99 -4.90
CA GLN A 124 13.36 -11.30 -4.28
C GLN A 124 14.58 -12.21 -4.49
N ALA A 125 14.79 -13.14 -3.56
CA ALA A 125 15.71 -14.27 -3.66
C ALA A 125 15.02 -15.43 -4.45
N PRO A 126 15.63 -16.62 -4.77
CA PRO A 126 16.75 -17.19 -4.03
C PRO A 126 18.16 -16.92 -4.58
N THR A 127 18.30 -16.41 -5.79
CA THR A 127 19.64 -16.25 -6.38
C THR A 127 20.02 -14.77 -6.39
N TYR A 128 20.54 -14.27 -5.28
CA TYR A 128 20.78 -12.85 -5.05
C TYR A 128 19.50 -12.03 -5.18
N TYR A 129 19.39 -10.90 -4.54
CA TYR A 129 18.22 -10.03 -4.70
C TYR A 129 18.14 -9.53 -6.14
N SER A 130 17.26 -10.15 -6.92
CA SER A 130 16.97 -9.78 -8.30
C SER A 130 15.71 -8.93 -8.37
N LEU A 131 15.68 -7.97 -9.29
CA LEU A 131 14.53 -7.11 -9.52
C LEU A 131 13.55 -7.82 -10.47
N PHE A 132 12.31 -7.95 -10.03
CA PHE A 132 11.20 -8.52 -10.80
C PHE A 132 10.13 -7.48 -11.06
N TYR A 133 9.56 -7.51 -12.25
CA TYR A 133 8.40 -6.72 -12.62
C TYR A 133 7.18 -7.62 -12.79
N GLN A 134 6.08 -7.23 -12.16
CA GLN A 134 4.80 -7.92 -12.26
C GLN A 134 3.67 -6.93 -12.51
N PRO A 135 2.95 -7.00 -13.65
CA PRO A 135 1.74 -6.23 -13.84
C PRO A 135 0.60 -6.85 -13.03
N LEU A 136 -0.08 -6.02 -12.24
CA LEU A 136 -1.21 -6.40 -11.40
C LEU A 136 -2.44 -5.58 -11.81
N THR A 137 -3.61 -6.04 -11.41
CA THR A 137 -4.86 -5.26 -11.49
C THR A 137 -5.33 -4.93 -10.08
N LEU A 138 -6.09 -3.84 -9.93
CA LEU A 138 -6.68 -3.52 -8.63
C LEU A 138 -7.63 -4.61 -8.17
N GLU A 139 -8.35 -5.23 -9.11
CA GLU A 139 -9.22 -6.37 -8.87
C GLU A 139 -8.47 -7.57 -8.29
N SER A 140 -7.28 -7.91 -8.83
CA SER A 140 -6.48 -9.01 -8.30
C SER A 140 -5.95 -8.76 -6.89
N ILE A 141 -5.63 -7.51 -6.57
CA ILE A 141 -5.16 -7.11 -5.24
C ILE A 141 -6.29 -7.13 -4.21
N THR A 142 -7.52 -6.80 -4.63
CA THR A 142 -8.66 -6.55 -3.72
C THR A 142 -9.73 -7.62 -3.76
N ASP A 143 -9.45 -8.78 -4.36
CA ASP A 143 -10.40 -9.88 -4.54
C ASP A 143 -11.71 -9.41 -5.23
N GLY A 144 -11.55 -8.64 -6.31
CA GLY A 144 -12.64 -8.14 -7.14
C GLY A 144 -13.48 -7.00 -6.54
N LYS A 145 -13.12 -6.49 -5.35
CA LYS A 145 -13.92 -5.47 -4.65
C LYS A 145 -13.84 -4.08 -5.28
N TYR A 146 -12.72 -3.77 -5.89
CA TYR A 146 -12.46 -2.46 -6.51
C TYR A 146 -11.85 -2.62 -7.89
N ARG A 147 -12.18 -1.69 -8.78
CA ARG A 147 -11.55 -1.55 -10.09
C ARG A 147 -11.03 -0.13 -10.29
N VAL A 148 -9.99 0.02 -11.08
CA VAL A 148 -9.45 1.35 -11.42
C VAL A 148 -10.53 2.16 -12.14
N ARG A 149 -10.72 3.40 -11.70
CA ARG A 149 -11.60 4.37 -12.37
C ARG A 149 -10.78 5.11 -13.43
N ARG A 150 -11.21 5.00 -14.65
CA ARG A 150 -10.69 5.74 -15.80
C ARG A 150 -11.45 7.04 -16.01
#